data_37c29f63a640dfd6ad028f7f56d7c360
#
_entry.id   37c29f63a640dfd6ad028f7f56d7c360
#
_cell.length_a   1.000
_cell.length_b   1.000
_cell.length_c   1.000
_cell.angle_alpha   90.00
_cell.angle_beta   90.00
_cell.angle_gamma   90.00
#
_symmetry.space_group_name_H-M   'P 1'
#
loop_
_entity.id
_entity.type
_entity.pdbx_description
1 polymer ?
#
loop_
_entity_poly.entity_id
_entity_poly.type
_entity_poly.pdbx_seq_one_letter_code
_entity_poly.pdbx_strand_id
1 'polypeptide(L)'
;MKHSVLLLFLLFAATAAQARDPAQVRAFRHTHPCPATHSTTGACPGWVVDHLAPLCGGGADKPANMQWQRTAESYKKDTRERAYCKCIKTKSTHCVLP
;
A
#
# COMPACT_ATOMS: atom_id res chain seq x y z
N MET A 1 28.13 -29.14 36.83
CA MET A 1 27.61 -27.76 36.75
C MET A 1 26.84 -27.63 35.43
N LYS A 2 25.53 -27.53 35.50
CA LYS A 2 24.69 -27.36 34.32
C LYS A 2 24.54 -25.87 34.10
N HIS A 3 25.15 -25.34 33.04
CA HIS A 3 24.93 -23.98 32.64
C HIS A 3 23.65 -23.96 31.75
N SER A 4 22.55 -23.47 32.30
CA SER A 4 21.35 -23.20 31.53
C SER A 4 21.62 -21.96 30.69
N VAL A 5 21.84 -22.18 29.39
CA VAL A 5 21.86 -21.08 28.43
C VAL A 5 20.42 -20.71 28.18
N LEU A 6 19.97 -19.60 28.78
CA LEU A 6 18.67 -19.02 28.46
C LEU A 6 18.82 -18.37 27.09
N LEU A 7 18.33 -19.06 26.03
CA LEU A 7 18.19 -18.45 24.71
C LEU A 7 17.02 -17.46 24.77
N LEU A 8 17.35 -16.18 24.91
CA LEU A 8 16.38 -15.11 24.78
C LEU A 8 16.08 -14.94 23.28
N PHE A 9 14.98 -15.53 22.82
CA PHE A 9 14.44 -15.20 21.51
C PHE A 9 13.82 -13.80 21.56
N LEU A 10 14.59 -12.80 21.14
CA LEU A 10 14.05 -11.49 20.83
C LEU A 10 13.17 -11.65 19.56
N LEU A 11 11.88 -11.79 19.79
CA LEU A 11 10.90 -11.61 18.74
C LEU A 11 10.91 -10.13 18.34
N PHE A 12 11.70 -9.81 17.32
CA PHE A 12 11.51 -8.57 16.59
C PHE A 12 10.19 -8.72 15.82
N ALA A 13 9.12 -8.15 16.38
CA ALA A 13 7.96 -7.81 15.57
C ALA A 13 8.42 -6.71 14.60
N ALA A 14 8.99 -7.12 13.46
CA ALA A 14 9.16 -6.22 12.35
C ALA A 14 7.75 -5.78 11.97
N THR A 15 7.39 -4.53 12.32
CA THR A 15 6.32 -3.84 11.61
C THR A 15 6.83 -3.66 10.19
N ALA A 16 6.60 -4.66 9.33
CA ALA A 16 6.87 -4.53 7.94
C ALA A 16 6.04 -3.34 7.44
N ALA A 17 6.73 -2.26 7.03
CA ALA A 17 6.10 -1.29 6.16
C ALA A 17 5.42 -2.13 5.08
N GLN A 18 4.10 -1.99 4.90
CA GLN A 18 3.35 -2.78 3.94
C GLN A 18 3.83 -2.41 2.54
N ALA A 19 4.85 -3.14 2.04
CA ALA A 19 5.27 -3.05 0.66
C ALA A 19 4.16 -3.62 -0.22
N ARG A 20 3.91 -2.98 -1.36
CA ARG A 20 3.00 -3.51 -2.37
C ARG A 20 3.46 -4.88 -2.81
N ASP A 21 2.56 -5.84 -2.80
CA ASP A 21 2.80 -7.15 -3.38
C ASP A 21 2.53 -7.07 -4.90
N PRO A 22 3.55 -7.27 -5.76
CA PRO A 22 3.37 -7.23 -7.21
C PRO A 22 2.32 -8.23 -7.72
N ALA A 23 2.12 -9.33 -7.02
CA ALA A 23 1.11 -10.32 -7.41
C ALA A 23 -0.31 -9.77 -7.30
N GLN A 24 -0.58 -8.89 -6.34
CA GLN A 24 -1.88 -8.25 -6.17
C GLN A 24 -2.16 -7.24 -7.29
N VAL A 25 -1.15 -6.50 -7.73
CA VAL A 25 -1.25 -5.58 -8.87
C VAL A 25 -1.51 -6.36 -10.16
N ARG A 26 -0.80 -7.48 -10.38
CA ARG A 26 -1.05 -8.35 -11.54
C ARG A 26 -2.47 -8.90 -11.55
N ALA A 27 -2.97 -9.34 -10.38
CA ALA A 27 -4.34 -9.83 -10.24
C ALA A 27 -5.37 -8.74 -10.57
N PHE A 28 -5.16 -7.53 -10.08
CA PHE A 28 -6.01 -6.38 -10.44
C PHE A 28 -6.01 -6.11 -11.94
N ARG A 29 -4.84 -6.05 -12.55
CA ARG A 29 -4.69 -5.76 -13.98
C ARG A 29 -5.29 -6.83 -14.87
N HIS A 30 -5.32 -8.07 -14.41
CA HIS A 30 -5.92 -9.18 -15.16
C HIS A 30 -7.40 -8.95 -15.45
N THR A 31 -8.13 -8.37 -14.51
CA THR A 31 -9.57 -8.06 -14.64
C THR A 31 -9.85 -6.60 -14.97
N HIS A 32 -8.83 -5.73 -14.88
CA HIS A 32 -8.92 -4.30 -15.16
C HIS A 32 -7.76 -3.89 -16.09
N PRO A 33 -7.90 -4.11 -17.40
CA PRO A 33 -6.85 -3.74 -18.36
C PRO A 33 -6.49 -2.26 -18.32
N CYS A 34 -5.26 -1.94 -18.72
CA CYS A 34 -4.79 -0.56 -18.80
C CYS A 34 -5.75 0.31 -19.61
N PRO A 35 -6.22 1.45 -19.08
CA PRO A 35 -7.13 2.34 -19.80
C PRO A 35 -6.56 2.90 -21.11
N ALA A 36 -5.25 3.05 -21.21
CA ALA A 36 -4.58 3.61 -22.37
C ALA A 36 -4.30 2.57 -23.47
N THR A 37 -3.99 1.32 -23.09
CA THR A 37 -3.51 0.30 -24.04
C THR A 37 -4.41 -0.91 -24.16
N HIS A 38 -5.36 -1.08 -23.23
CA HIS A 38 -6.20 -2.28 -23.06
C HIS A 38 -5.41 -3.56 -22.75
N SER A 39 -4.12 -3.43 -22.42
CA SER A 39 -3.26 -4.55 -22.03
C SER A 39 -3.36 -4.84 -20.54
N THR A 40 -3.25 -6.11 -20.20
CA THR A 40 -3.15 -6.56 -18.79
C THR A 40 -1.72 -6.58 -18.28
N THR A 41 -0.74 -6.36 -19.15
CA THR A 41 0.70 -6.41 -18.86
C THR A 41 1.43 -5.21 -19.46
N GLY A 42 2.64 -4.95 -18.98
CA GLY A 42 3.50 -3.90 -19.53
C GLY A 42 3.13 -2.50 -19.08
N ALA A 43 3.74 -1.51 -19.72
CA ALA A 43 3.54 -0.11 -19.38
C ALA A 43 2.09 0.33 -19.62
N CYS A 44 1.61 1.23 -18.78
CA CYS A 44 0.32 1.88 -18.91
C CYS A 44 0.52 3.40 -18.89
N PRO A 45 0.81 4.02 -20.05
CA PRO A 45 1.17 5.44 -20.09
C PRO A 45 0.08 6.34 -19.52
N GLY A 46 0.49 7.23 -18.60
CA GLY A 46 -0.41 8.21 -17.98
C GLY A 46 -1.27 7.67 -16.84
N TRP A 47 -1.13 6.38 -16.49
CA TRP A 47 -1.92 5.72 -15.47
C TRP A 47 -1.06 4.93 -14.50
N VAL A 48 -1.50 4.85 -13.25
CA VAL A 48 -0.90 4.03 -12.21
C VAL A 48 -1.99 3.23 -11.50
N VAL A 49 -1.62 2.08 -10.95
CA VAL A 49 -2.49 1.36 -10.02
C VAL A 49 -2.34 1.99 -8.64
N ASP A 50 -3.45 2.43 -8.10
CA ASP A 50 -3.54 3.11 -6.82
C ASP A 50 -4.43 2.32 -5.85
N HIS A 51 -4.17 2.43 -4.55
CA HIS A 51 -5.03 1.89 -3.51
C HIS A 51 -6.08 2.93 -3.12
N LEU A 52 -7.35 2.54 -3.13
CA LEU A 52 -8.46 3.40 -2.71
C LEU A 52 -8.28 3.91 -1.29
N ALA A 53 -8.07 2.98 -0.35
CA ALA A 53 -7.64 3.29 1.00
C ALA A 53 -6.13 3.07 1.10
N PRO A 54 -5.36 4.03 1.67
CA PRO A 54 -3.91 3.93 1.67
C PRO A 54 -3.40 2.77 2.54
N LEU A 55 -2.38 2.07 2.06
CA LEU A 55 -1.74 0.99 2.80
C LEU A 55 -1.21 1.47 4.16
N CYS A 56 -0.61 2.66 4.21
CA CYS A 56 -0.09 3.24 5.45
C CYS A 56 -1.17 3.53 6.48
N GLY A 57 -2.44 3.61 6.06
CA GLY A 57 -3.62 3.78 6.91
C GLY A 57 -4.36 2.48 7.21
N GLY A 58 -3.78 1.33 6.86
CA GLY A 58 -4.38 0.02 7.07
C GLY A 58 -5.24 -0.48 5.90
N GLY A 59 -5.21 0.18 4.75
CA GLY A 59 -5.89 -0.28 3.55
C GLY A 59 -5.34 -1.63 3.07
N ALA A 60 -6.21 -2.47 2.52
CA ALA A 60 -5.83 -3.80 2.06
C ALA A 60 -5.00 -3.75 0.77
N ASP A 61 -3.95 -4.56 0.69
CA ASP A 61 -3.20 -4.78 -0.54
C ASP A 61 -3.87 -5.91 -1.34
N LYS A 62 -5.03 -5.59 -1.90
CA LYS A 62 -5.88 -6.52 -2.64
C LYS A 62 -6.54 -5.81 -3.83
N PRO A 63 -6.85 -6.53 -4.92
CA PRO A 63 -7.51 -5.94 -6.08
C PRO A 63 -8.77 -5.15 -5.78
N ALA A 64 -9.57 -5.60 -4.80
CA ALA A 64 -10.80 -4.90 -4.39
C ALA A 64 -10.55 -3.49 -3.82
N ASN A 65 -9.33 -3.21 -3.35
CA ASN A 65 -8.89 -1.91 -2.86
C ASN A 65 -8.01 -1.17 -3.87
N MET A 66 -8.06 -1.52 -5.13
CA MET A 66 -7.24 -0.94 -6.18
C MET A 66 -8.09 -0.26 -7.25
N GLN A 67 -7.49 0.71 -7.92
CA GLN A 67 -8.07 1.41 -9.06
C GLN A 67 -6.98 1.88 -10.01
N TRP A 68 -7.35 2.07 -11.28
CA TRP A 68 -6.53 2.89 -12.16
C TRP A 68 -6.72 4.36 -11.83
N GLN A 69 -5.62 5.07 -11.72
CA GLN A 69 -5.64 6.51 -11.47
C GLN A 69 -4.69 7.21 -12.43
N ARG A 70 -5.08 8.40 -12.89
CA ARG A 70 -4.17 9.23 -13.68
C ARG A 70 -2.94 9.61 -12.86
N THR A 71 -1.77 9.55 -13.47
CA THR A 71 -0.50 9.82 -12.79
C THR A 71 -0.51 11.19 -12.10
N ALA A 72 -1.02 12.22 -12.77
CA ALA A 72 -1.10 13.57 -12.19
C ALA A 72 -1.98 13.63 -10.94
N GLU A 73 -3.10 12.89 -10.93
CA GLU A 73 -3.99 12.83 -9.76
C GLU A 73 -3.40 12.00 -8.63
N SER A 74 -2.60 10.98 -8.96
CA SER A 74 -1.95 10.15 -7.94
C SER A 74 -0.98 10.94 -7.07
N TYR A 75 -0.25 11.88 -7.63
CA TYR A 75 0.65 12.74 -6.86
C TYR A 75 -0.09 13.59 -5.84
N LYS A 76 -1.25 14.13 -6.20
CA LYS A 76 -2.09 14.91 -5.29
C LYS A 76 -2.65 14.05 -4.17
N LYS A 77 -3.14 12.86 -4.54
CA LYS A 77 -3.68 11.90 -3.57
C LYS A 77 -2.61 11.42 -2.60
N ASP A 78 -1.41 11.08 -3.09
CA ASP A 78 -0.28 10.66 -2.27
C ASP A 78 0.09 11.70 -1.21
N THR A 79 0.05 12.98 -1.57
CA THR A 79 0.33 14.07 -0.61
C THR A 79 -0.68 14.08 0.52
N ARG A 80 -1.98 13.95 0.20
CA ARG A 80 -3.05 13.90 1.20
C ARG A 80 -2.96 12.64 2.06
N GLU A 81 -2.66 11.51 1.45
CA GLU A 81 -2.51 10.24 2.16
C GLU A 81 -1.33 10.24 3.12
N ARG A 82 -0.19 10.81 2.72
CA ARG A 82 0.96 10.95 3.62
C ARG A 82 0.63 11.81 4.84
N ALA A 83 -0.11 12.90 4.65
CA ALA A 83 -0.59 13.74 5.76
C ALA A 83 -1.53 12.97 6.68
N TYR A 84 -2.46 12.20 6.12
CA TYR A 84 -3.36 11.34 6.87
C TYR A 84 -2.61 10.28 7.67
N CYS A 85 -1.68 9.55 7.03
CA CYS A 85 -0.91 8.51 7.69
C CYS A 85 0.01 9.05 8.79
N LYS A 86 0.58 10.24 8.59
CA LYS A 86 1.34 10.94 9.64
C LYS A 86 0.44 11.29 10.83
N CYS A 87 -0.76 11.78 10.55
CA CYS A 87 -1.75 12.12 11.55
C CYS A 87 -2.12 10.92 12.43
N ILE A 88 -2.45 9.78 11.83
CA ILE A 88 -2.82 8.58 12.61
C ILE A 88 -1.65 8.02 13.43
N LYS A 89 -0.41 8.13 12.93
CA LYS A 89 0.79 7.73 13.69
C LYS A 89 1.00 8.56 14.94
N THR A 90 0.61 9.83 14.93
CA THR A 90 0.72 10.72 16.09
C THR A 90 -0.47 10.57 17.04
N LYS A 91 -1.35 9.61 16.81
CA LYS A 91 -2.55 9.34 17.61
C LYS A 91 -3.49 10.55 17.75
N SER A 92 -3.51 11.41 16.75
CA SER A 92 -4.46 12.51 16.69
C SER A 92 -5.87 11.99 16.44
N THR A 93 -6.85 12.62 17.08
CA THR A 93 -8.27 12.24 16.96
C THR A 93 -8.98 12.87 15.76
N HIS A 94 -8.30 13.77 15.03
CA HIS A 94 -8.89 14.55 13.94
C HIS A 94 -8.18 14.31 12.61
N CYS A 95 -7.90 13.05 12.27
CA CYS A 95 -7.32 12.70 10.98
C CYS A 95 -8.43 12.60 9.93
N VAL A 96 -8.32 13.40 8.88
CA VAL A 96 -9.27 13.40 7.76
C VAL A 96 -8.76 12.47 6.68
N LEU A 97 -9.57 11.49 6.30
CA LEU A 97 -9.32 10.63 5.13
C LEU A 97 -9.37 11.49 3.86
N PRO A 98 -8.37 11.36 3.00
CA PRO A 98 -8.37 12.08 1.72
C PRO A 98 -9.44 11.60 0.76
#